data_b99316419f66576c63eefbd312fb041c
#
_entry.id   b99316419f66576c63eefbd312fb041c
#
_cell.length_a   1.000
_cell.length_b   1.000
_cell.length_c   1.000
_cell.angle_alpha   90.00
_cell.angle_beta   90.00
_cell.angle_gamma   90.00
#
_symmetry.space_group_name_H-M   'P 1'
#
loop_
_entity.id
_entity.type
_entity.pdbx_description
1 polymer ?
#
loop_
_entity_poly.entity_id
_entity_poly.type
_entity_poly.pdbx_seq_one_letter_code
_entity_poly.pdbx_strand_id
1 'polypeptide(L)'
;MKFIHSNILEKMIKSFIGFGALVTAIAIPAPKEVATVSPPAEIPTIKFDKTWECPDCTPNEKYVLSELQKHTKISDRNALATILGNIKQESNFVSNICEGGARVSYSNCHKGGYGLIQWTSIGRYRALGSFAEKYNCDPSTLKCQTRFMINETTFQRYLPEFEGRGYSISQYMVPAYYWLGWGI
;
A
#
# COMPACT_ATOMS: atom_id res chain seq x y z
N MET A 1 -40.07 31.22 -8.22
CA MET A 1 -40.46 30.83 -9.60
C MET A 1 -40.93 29.40 -9.59
N LYS A 2 -42.11 29.14 -10.11
CA LYS A 2 -42.99 28.00 -9.88
C LYS A 2 -42.51 26.66 -10.48
N PHE A 3 -42.74 25.60 -9.72
CA PHE A 3 -42.86 24.19 -10.07
C PHE A 3 -43.45 23.88 -11.47
N ILE A 4 -42.73 23.06 -12.25
CA ILE A 4 -43.32 22.23 -13.32
C ILE A 4 -42.47 20.94 -13.37
N HIS A 5 -42.85 19.89 -12.62
CA HIS A 5 -42.46 18.49 -12.88
C HIS A 5 -43.45 17.57 -12.17
N SER A 6 -44.61 17.44 -12.72
CA SER A 6 -45.54 16.37 -12.39
C SER A 6 -46.50 16.21 -13.58
N ASN A 7 -46.22 15.30 -14.51
CA ASN A 7 -47.24 14.81 -15.46
C ASN A 7 -46.71 13.81 -16.51
N ILE A 8 -45.60 13.15 -16.30
CA ILE A 8 -45.14 12.13 -17.27
C ILE A 8 -45.29 10.68 -16.74
N LEU A 9 -45.44 10.50 -15.44
CA LEU A 9 -45.51 9.12 -14.85
C LEU A 9 -46.92 8.54 -14.81
N GLU A 10 -47.99 9.34 -14.94
CA GLU A 10 -49.39 8.84 -14.84
C GLU A 10 -50.03 8.41 -16.17
N LYS A 11 -49.41 8.62 -17.32
CA LYS A 11 -49.96 8.28 -18.63
C LYS A 11 -49.56 6.91 -19.19
N MET A 12 -48.71 6.16 -18.51
CA MET A 12 -48.26 4.82 -19.00
C MET A 12 -48.93 3.60 -18.35
N ILE A 13 -49.93 3.77 -17.46
CA ILE A 13 -50.55 2.65 -16.73
C ILE A 13 -51.96 2.27 -17.23
N LYS A 14 -52.48 2.91 -18.23
CA LYS A 14 -53.87 2.60 -18.73
C LYS A 14 -53.92 2.15 -20.17
N SER A 15 -53.22 1.08 -20.52
CA SER A 15 -53.48 0.36 -21.77
C SER A 15 -52.84 -1.00 -21.81
N PHE A 16 -53.37 -1.92 -21.03
CA PHE A 16 -53.19 -3.38 -21.28
C PHE A 16 -54.24 -4.18 -20.45
N ILE A 17 -55.50 -4.16 -20.94
CA ILE A 17 -56.49 -5.14 -20.57
C ILE A 17 -56.85 -5.90 -21.85
N GLY A 18 -56.50 -7.17 -21.89
CA GLY A 18 -57.13 -8.10 -22.80
C GLY A 18 -56.20 -8.83 -23.75
N PHE A 19 -55.56 -9.89 -23.30
CA PHE A 19 -55.29 -11.09 -24.11
C PHE A 19 -55.07 -12.26 -23.19
N GLY A 20 -55.90 -13.33 -23.36
CA GLY A 20 -55.88 -14.54 -22.57
C GLY A 20 -54.52 -15.26 -22.69
N ALA A 21 -53.90 -15.52 -21.58
CA ALA A 21 -52.62 -16.20 -21.51
C ALA A 21 -52.80 -17.71 -21.46
N LEU A 22 -52.31 -18.38 -22.48
CA LEU A 22 -51.97 -19.80 -22.45
C LEU A 22 -50.76 -19.95 -21.50
N VAL A 23 -50.97 -20.50 -20.31
CA VAL A 23 -49.91 -20.75 -19.33
C VAL A 23 -49.13 -22.00 -19.77
N THR A 24 -48.09 -21.83 -20.55
CA THR A 24 -47.05 -22.86 -20.70
C THR A 24 -46.12 -22.79 -19.49
N ALA A 25 -46.15 -23.87 -18.69
CA ALA A 25 -45.23 -24.02 -17.56
C ALA A 25 -43.77 -24.07 -18.10
N ILE A 26 -43.08 -22.99 -17.93
CA ILE A 26 -41.61 -22.95 -18.17
C ILE A 26 -40.98 -23.65 -16.98
N ALA A 27 -40.38 -24.81 -17.19
CA ALA A 27 -39.56 -25.50 -16.20
C ALA A 27 -38.33 -24.58 -15.89
N ILE A 28 -38.31 -24.02 -14.68
CA ILE A 28 -37.16 -23.28 -14.17
C ILE A 28 -36.02 -24.28 -13.95
N PRO A 29 -34.88 -24.19 -14.62
CA PRO A 29 -33.78 -25.09 -14.35
C PRO A 29 -33.30 -24.84 -12.90
N ALA A 30 -33.05 -25.94 -12.17
CA ALA A 30 -32.55 -25.90 -10.81
C ALA A 30 -31.28 -25.03 -10.76
N PRO A 31 -31.07 -24.20 -9.70
CA PRO A 31 -29.88 -23.42 -9.55
C PRO A 31 -28.65 -24.32 -9.60
N LYS A 32 -27.74 -24.06 -10.55
CA LYS A 32 -26.47 -24.74 -10.58
C LYS A 32 -25.78 -24.49 -9.25
N GLU A 33 -25.40 -25.57 -8.61
CA GLU A 33 -24.57 -25.57 -7.41
C GLU A 33 -23.35 -24.67 -7.64
N VAL A 34 -23.28 -23.55 -6.90
CA VAL A 34 -22.14 -22.67 -6.95
C VAL A 34 -20.96 -23.46 -6.39
N ALA A 35 -20.03 -23.82 -7.27
CA ALA A 35 -18.80 -24.47 -6.86
C ALA A 35 -18.18 -23.63 -5.74
N THR A 36 -18.06 -24.20 -4.56
CA THR A 36 -17.35 -23.59 -3.44
C THR A 36 -15.92 -23.39 -3.88
N VAL A 37 -15.57 -22.12 -4.14
CA VAL A 37 -14.16 -21.73 -4.41
C VAL A 37 -13.39 -22.09 -3.15
N SER A 38 -12.50 -23.05 -3.25
CA SER A 38 -11.57 -23.39 -2.19
C SER A 38 -10.85 -22.11 -1.75
N PRO A 39 -10.68 -21.87 -0.44
CA PRO A 39 -9.93 -20.70 0.02
C PRO A 39 -8.56 -20.68 -0.69
N PRO A 40 -8.06 -19.50 -1.07
CA PRO A 40 -6.76 -19.38 -1.70
C PRO A 40 -5.75 -20.13 -0.85
N ALA A 41 -4.91 -20.96 -1.49
CA ALA A 41 -3.86 -21.69 -0.81
C ALA A 41 -3.04 -20.68 0.03
N GLU A 42 -2.85 -20.98 1.31
CA GLU A 42 -2.01 -20.14 2.19
C GLU A 42 -0.67 -19.96 1.50
N ILE A 43 -0.29 -18.69 1.30
CA ILE A 43 1.04 -18.35 0.76
C ILE A 43 2.03 -18.96 1.76
N PRO A 44 2.91 -19.88 1.31
CA PRO A 44 3.83 -20.54 2.22
C PRO A 44 4.64 -19.45 2.94
N THR A 45 4.54 -19.43 4.27
CA THR A 45 5.36 -18.57 5.11
C THR A 45 6.80 -19.08 4.95
N ILE A 46 7.61 -18.39 4.16
CA ILE A 46 9.00 -18.74 3.96
C ILE A 46 9.70 -18.48 5.30
N LYS A 47 9.96 -19.54 6.07
CA LYS A 47 10.79 -19.44 7.27
C LYS A 47 12.21 -19.15 6.81
N PHE A 48 12.66 -17.93 7.03
CA PHE A 48 14.07 -17.61 6.90
C PHE A 48 14.82 -18.15 8.12
N ASP A 49 15.88 -18.90 7.89
CA ASP A 49 16.66 -19.56 8.95
C ASP A 49 17.37 -18.56 9.88
N LYS A 50 17.34 -17.27 9.56
CA LYS A 50 18.00 -16.23 10.38
C LYS A 50 17.26 -14.90 10.30
N THR A 51 16.79 -14.43 11.46
CA THR A 51 16.38 -13.05 11.67
C THR A 51 17.53 -12.24 12.24
N TRP A 52 17.74 -11.04 11.70
CA TRP A 52 18.73 -10.12 12.20
C TRP A 52 18.13 -9.26 13.32
N GLU A 53 18.91 -9.10 14.37
CA GLU A 53 18.59 -8.24 15.51
C GLU A 53 19.55 -7.05 15.53
N CYS A 54 19.08 -5.93 16.05
CA CYS A 54 19.86 -4.73 16.28
C CYS A 54 19.65 -4.28 17.74
N PRO A 55 20.45 -4.82 18.70
CA PRO A 55 20.28 -4.51 20.12
C PRO A 55 20.32 -3.01 20.43
N ASP A 56 21.24 -2.29 19.79
CA ASP A 56 21.50 -0.86 20.01
C ASP A 56 20.60 0.07 19.19
N CYS A 57 19.71 -0.51 18.36
CA CYS A 57 18.75 0.28 17.57
C CYS A 57 17.66 0.87 18.46
N THR A 58 17.20 2.05 18.09
CA THR A 58 16.02 2.68 18.69
C THR A 58 14.74 1.84 18.44
N PRO A 59 13.66 2.06 19.18
CA PRO A 59 12.39 1.36 18.94
C PRO A 59 11.87 1.49 17.50
N ASN A 60 12.03 2.66 16.89
CA ASN A 60 11.60 2.90 15.51
C ASN A 60 12.44 2.12 14.49
N GLU A 61 13.76 2.08 14.68
CA GLU A 61 14.68 1.28 13.85
C GLU A 61 14.35 -0.22 13.96
N LYS A 62 14.14 -0.72 15.17
CA LYS A 62 13.74 -2.11 15.43
C LYS A 62 12.41 -2.45 14.77
N TYR A 63 11.44 -1.54 14.85
CA TYR A 63 10.15 -1.72 14.21
C TYR A 63 10.28 -1.86 12.69
N VAL A 64 10.98 -0.94 12.03
CA VAL A 64 11.19 -1.00 10.58
C VAL A 64 11.95 -2.25 10.17
N LEU A 65 13.01 -2.63 10.90
CA LEU A 65 13.78 -3.85 10.67
C LEU A 65 12.87 -5.10 10.73
N SER A 66 12.03 -5.19 11.76
CA SER A 66 11.13 -6.34 11.92
C SER A 66 10.10 -6.43 10.79
N GLU A 67 9.52 -5.30 10.37
CA GLU A 67 8.54 -5.27 9.29
C GLU A 67 9.16 -5.61 7.92
N LEU A 68 10.40 -5.16 7.64
CA LEU A 68 11.14 -5.56 6.46
C LEU A 68 11.34 -7.08 6.42
N GLN A 69 11.85 -7.66 7.51
CA GLN A 69 12.10 -9.11 7.60
C GLN A 69 10.81 -9.95 7.54
N LYS A 70 9.70 -9.40 8.05
CA LYS A 70 8.41 -10.08 8.06
C LYS A 70 7.71 -10.06 6.71
N HIS A 71 7.85 -8.98 5.95
CA HIS A 71 7.05 -8.73 4.75
C HIS A 71 7.85 -8.78 3.44
N THR A 72 9.16 -9.06 3.50
CA THR A 72 10.02 -9.27 2.32
C THR A 72 10.88 -10.51 2.52
N LYS A 73 11.57 -10.93 1.46
CA LYS A 73 12.55 -12.02 1.52
C LYS A 73 13.99 -11.52 1.76
N ILE A 74 14.14 -10.26 2.17
CA ILE A 74 15.46 -9.69 2.45
C ILE A 74 16.04 -10.37 3.66
N SER A 75 17.09 -11.16 3.45
CA SER A 75 17.78 -11.93 4.49
C SER A 75 19.27 -11.57 4.62
N ASP A 76 19.79 -10.77 3.70
CA ASP A 76 21.16 -10.29 3.75
C ASP A 76 21.30 -9.12 4.74
N ARG A 77 22.25 -9.22 5.66
CA ARG A 77 22.52 -8.18 6.66
C ARG A 77 22.89 -6.84 6.01
N ASN A 78 23.70 -6.88 4.95
CA ASN A 78 24.15 -5.64 4.28
C ASN A 78 22.99 -4.95 3.56
N ALA A 79 22.05 -5.71 2.98
CA ALA A 79 20.84 -5.15 2.38
C ALA A 79 19.98 -4.44 3.43
N LEU A 80 19.69 -5.11 4.55
CA LEU A 80 18.94 -4.50 5.66
C LEU A 80 19.65 -3.27 6.22
N ALA A 81 20.97 -3.36 6.45
CA ALA A 81 21.77 -2.23 6.94
C ALA A 81 21.75 -1.04 5.95
N THR A 82 21.79 -1.32 4.65
CA THR A 82 21.71 -0.28 3.62
C THR A 82 20.35 0.43 3.66
N ILE A 83 19.25 -0.32 3.69
CA ILE A 83 17.89 0.26 3.75
C ILE A 83 17.74 1.11 5.02
N LEU A 84 18.08 0.55 6.19
CA LEU A 84 17.96 1.27 7.46
C LEU A 84 18.86 2.50 7.54
N GLY A 85 20.09 2.39 7.02
CA GLY A 85 21.04 3.50 6.98
C GLY A 85 20.52 4.68 6.14
N ASN A 86 19.89 4.39 4.99
CA ASN A 86 19.27 5.42 4.16
C ASN A 86 18.07 6.07 4.85
N ILE A 87 17.18 5.28 5.47
CA ILE A 87 16.05 5.81 6.24
C ILE A 87 16.56 6.71 7.39
N LYS A 88 17.65 6.31 8.03
CA LYS A 88 18.26 7.12 9.09
C LYS A 88 18.75 8.47 8.56
N GLN A 89 19.38 8.48 7.40
CA GLN A 89 19.84 9.69 6.73
C GLN A 89 18.69 10.61 6.32
N GLU A 90 17.60 10.04 5.80
CA GLU A 90 16.44 10.81 5.31
C GLU A 90 15.63 11.46 6.43
N SER A 91 15.36 10.73 7.51
CA SER A 91 14.40 11.17 8.54
C SER A 91 14.80 10.86 9.97
N ASN A 92 15.90 10.14 10.18
CA ASN A 92 16.21 9.52 11.47
C ASN A 92 15.02 8.72 12.04
N PHE A 93 14.28 8.02 11.17
CA PHE A 93 13.06 7.26 11.50
C PHE A 93 11.92 8.08 12.10
N VAL A 94 11.87 9.37 11.82
CA VAL A 94 10.80 10.28 12.23
C VAL A 94 9.75 10.36 11.12
N SER A 95 8.59 9.76 11.36
CA SER A 95 7.54 9.64 10.33
C SER A 95 6.78 10.94 10.06
N ASN A 96 6.71 11.86 11.02
CA ASN A 96 5.99 13.13 10.88
C ASN A 96 6.93 14.32 10.60
N ILE A 97 8.10 14.07 10.02
CA ILE A 97 9.06 15.12 9.67
C ILE A 97 8.79 15.61 8.24
N CYS A 98 8.69 16.93 8.10
CA CYS A 98 8.65 17.64 6.83
C CYS A 98 10.04 18.18 6.52
N GLU A 99 10.35 18.40 5.24
CA GLU A 99 11.61 19.00 4.83
C GLU A 99 11.88 20.31 5.61
N GLY A 100 13.14 20.47 6.03
CA GLY A 100 13.52 21.56 6.94
C GLY A 100 13.34 21.24 8.43
N GLY A 101 12.92 20.00 8.78
CA GLY A 101 12.91 19.48 10.15
C GLY A 101 11.63 19.73 10.95
N ALA A 102 10.63 20.38 10.37
CA ALA A 102 9.36 20.61 11.06
C ALA A 102 8.60 19.30 11.30
N ARG A 103 8.12 19.09 12.52
CA ARG A 103 7.27 17.93 12.87
C ARG A 103 5.81 18.32 12.74
N VAL A 104 5.17 17.84 11.68
CA VAL A 104 3.80 18.18 11.33
C VAL A 104 3.04 16.94 10.87
N SER A 105 1.70 17.03 10.87
CA SER A 105 0.89 15.98 10.23
C SER A 105 1.10 15.99 8.71
N TYR A 106 0.77 14.87 8.08
CA TYR A 106 0.87 14.72 6.62
C TYR A 106 0.21 15.89 5.86
N SER A 107 -1.01 16.27 6.23
CA SER A 107 -1.76 17.35 5.58
C SER A 107 -1.12 18.74 5.71
N ASN A 108 -0.23 18.92 6.68
CA ASN A 108 0.40 20.21 7.00
C ASN A 108 1.84 20.33 6.48
N CYS A 109 2.35 19.32 5.78
CA CYS A 109 3.63 19.41 5.08
C CYS A 109 3.38 19.90 3.65
N HIS A 110 3.65 21.17 3.40
CA HIS A 110 3.36 21.84 2.13
C HIS A 110 4.58 22.01 1.23
N LYS A 111 5.76 21.61 1.69
CA LYS A 111 7.04 21.80 0.96
C LYS A 111 7.94 20.58 1.12
N GLY A 112 8.50 20.14 0.00
CA GLY A 112 9.58 19.17 -0.03
C GLY A 112 9.20 17.77 0.41
N GLY A 113 10.17 17.06 0.98
CA GLY A 113 10.02 15.69 1.41
C GLY A 113 9.25 15.54 2.72
N TYR A 114 8.56 14.40 2.85
CA TYR A 114 7.81 14.07 4.05
C TYR A 114 8.11 12.65 4.54
N GLY A 115 8.27 12.52 5.83
CA GLY A 115 8.26 11.25 6.55
C GLY A 115 9.48 10.38 6.33
N LEU A 116 9.30 9.08 6.48
CA LEU A 116 10.33 8.07 6.71
C LEU A 116 11.47 8.08 5.68
N ILE A 117 11.15 8.24 4.40
CA ILE A 117 12.15 8.31 3.30
C ILE A 117 12.06 9.62 2.53
N GLN A 118 11.52 10.67 3.14
CA GLN A 118 11.38 11.99 2.55
C GLN A 118 10.73 11.94 1.15
N TRP A 119 9.50 11.41 1.07
CA TRP A 119 8.75 11.39 -0.20
C TRP A 119 8.58 12.80 -0.75
N THR A 120 9.41 13.18 -1.71
CA THR A 120 9.52 14.55 -2.22
C THR A 120 8.64 14.78 -3.46
N SER A 121 8.57 13.81 -4.37
CA SER A 121 7.76 13.99 -5.57
C SER A 121 6.27 14.00 -5.24
N ILE A 122 5.51 14.88 -5.90
CA ILE A 122 4.06 15.01 -5.71
C ILE A 122 3.34 13.67 -5.89
N GLY A 123 3.79 12.85 -6.85
CA GLY A 123 3.22 11.54 -7.11
C GLY A 123 3.40 10.59 -5.93
N ARG A 124 4.60 10.47 -5.38
CA ARG A 124 4.91 9.60 -4.25
C ARG A 124 4.24 10.08 -2.96
N TYR A 125 4.26 11.39 -2.71
CA TYR A 125 3.57 11.99 -1.57
C TYR A 125 2.06 11.70 -1.60
N ARG A 126 1.41 11.94 -2.74
CA ARG A 126 -0.02 11.62 -2.90
C ARG A 126 -0.31 10.13 -2.79
N ALA A 127 0.59 9.28 -3.28
CA ALA A 127 0.44 7.83 -3.16
C ALA A 127 0.43 7.38 -1.70
N LEU A 128 1.24 7.99 -0.81
CA LEU A 128 1.18 7.76 0.63
C LEU A 128 -0.22 8.12 1.20
N GLY A 129 -0.78 9.26 0.81
CA GLY A 129 -2.12 9.68 1.24
C GLY A 129 -3.20 8.71 0.78
N SER A 130 -3.19 8.32 -0.49
CA SER A 130 -4.14 7.36 -1.06
C SER A 130 -4.01 5.96 -0.44
N PHE A 131 -2.79 5.54 -0.12
CA PHE A 131 -2.55 4.30 0.63
C PHE A 131 -3.14 4.36 2.03
N ALA A 132 -2.93 5.47 2.73
CA ALA A 132 -3.44 5.69 4.08
C ALA A 132 -4.97 5.65 4.11
N GLU A 133 -5.63 6.30 3.17
CA GLU A 133 -7.08 6.26 3.00
C GLU A 133 -7.57 4.84 2.72
N LYS A 134 -6.97 4.15 1.74
CA LYS A 134 -7.34 2.78 1.36
C LYS A 134 -7.24 1.79 2.51
N TYR A 135 -6.21 1.92 3.36
CA TYR A 135 -5.93 0.97 4.44
C TYR A 135 -6.32 1.49 5.83
N ASN A 136 -7.03 2.62 5.88
CA ASN A 136 -7.50 3.27 7.10
C ASN A 136 -6.40 3.42 8.15
N CYS A 137 -5.29 4.05 7.76
CA CYS A 137 -4.18 4.36 8.67
C CYS A 137 -3.78 5.84 8.56
N ASP A 138 -3.20 6.39 9.64
CA ASP A 138 -2.70 7.76 9.63
C ASP A 138 -1.35 7.83 8.88
N PRO A 139 -1.26 8.60 7.77
CA PRO A 139 -0.04 8.75 6.99
C PRO A 139 1.10 9.44 7.73
N SER A 140 0.85 10.02 8.91
CA SER A 140 1.87 10.62 9.77
C SER A 140 2.56 9.61 10.70
N THR A 141 2.09 8.35 10.73
CA THR A 141 2.61 7.34 11.65
C THR A 141 3.67 6.46 11.02
N LEU A 142 4.62 6.03 11.83
CA LEU A 142 5.67 5.08 11.41
C LEU A 142 5.05 3.79 10.83
N LYS A 143 4.01 3.27 11.46
CA LYS A 143 3.33 2.05 11.03
C LYS A 143 2.75 2.17 9.63
N CYS A 144 2.02 3.25 9.34
CA CYS A 144 1.43 3.47 8.04
C CYS A 144 2.50 3.64 6.96
N GLN A 145 3.52 4.44 7.25
CA GLN A 145 4.60 4.73 6.32
C GLN A 145 5.51 3.53 6.05
N THR A 146 5.82 2.71 7.05
CA THR A 146 6.59 1.47 6.83
C THR A 146 5.82 0.50 5.94
N ARG A 147 4.50 0.34 6.17
CA ARG A 147 3.66 -0.48 5.29
C ARG A 147 3.59 0.09 3.87
N PHE A 148 3.42 1.40 3.73
CA PHE A 148 3.43 2.04 2.41
C PHE A 148 4.77 1.84 1.71
N MET A 149 5.89 2.12 2.36
CA MET A 149 7.24 1.97 1.83
C MET A 149 7.47 0.57 1.25
N ILE A 150 7.13 -0.47 2.02
CA ILE A 150 7.30 -1.86 1.58
C ILE A 150 6.42 -2.17 0.35
N ASN A 151 5.22 -1.59 0.26
CA ASN A 151 4.28 -1.84 -0.83
C ASN A 151 4.35 -0.82 -1.97
N GLU A 152 5.19 0.20 -1.84
CA GLU A 152 5.34 1.23 -2.88
C GLU A 152 5.92 0.63 -4.16
N THR A 153 5.35 0.98 -5.31
CA THR A 153 5.78 0.47 -6.62
C THR A 153 7.28 0.68 -6.85
N THR A 154 7.82 1.81 -6.38
CA THR A 154 9.25 2.11 -6.53
C THR A 154 10.12 1.16 -5.69
N PHE A 155 9.75 0.90 -4.44
CA PHE A 155 10.47 -0.09 -3.61
C PHE A 155 10.35 -1.50 -4.20
N GLN A 156 9.14 -1.91 -4.58
CA GLN A 156 8.87 -3.23 -5.16
C GLN A 156 9.66 -3.49 -6.45
N ARG A 157 9.94 -2.46 -7.24
CA ARG A 157 10.77 -2.57 -8.46
C ARG A 157 12.18 -3.00 -8.15
N TYR A 158 12.77 -2.52 -7.06
CA TYR A 158 14.15 -2.81 -6.65
C TYR A 158 14.25 -3.87 -5.54
N LEU A 159 13.12 -4.38 -5.06
CA LEU A 159 13.09 -5.41 -4.03
C LEU A 159 13.87 -6.68 -4.41
N PRO A 160 13.81 -7.18 -5.66
CA PRO A 160 14.59 -8.36 -6.05
C PRO A 160 16.09 -8.22 -5.84
N GLU A 161 16.65 -7.02 -6.05
CA GLU A 161 18.08 -6.74 -5.80
C GLU A 161 18.40 -6.75 -4.31
N PHE A 162 17.52 -6.24 -3.46
CA PHE A 162 17.67 -6.31 -2.01
C PHE A 162 17.48 -7.73 -1.46
N GLU A 163 16.72 -8.59 -2.13
CA GLU A 163 16.54 -10.00 -1.78
C GLU A 163 17.71 -10.87 -2.25
N GLY A 164 18.68 -10.31 -2.95
CA GLY A 164 19.96 -10.94 -3.25
C GLY A 164 20.80 -11.22 -2.01
N ARG A 165 21.90 -11.94 -2.17
CA ARG A 165 22.76 -12.33 -1.06
C ARG A 165 24.24 -12.15 -1.39
N GLY A 166 25.02 -11.83 -0.35
CA GLY A 166 26.48 -11.78 -0.43
C GLY A 166 27.03 -10.52 -1.08
N TYR A 167 26.20 -9.51 -1.27
CA TYR A 167 26.66 -8.23 -1.81
C TYR A 167 27.19 -7.31 -0.69
N SER A 168 28.11 -6.44 -1.06
CA SER A 168 28.60 -5.36 -0.19
C SER A 168 27.55 -4.27 -0.03
N ILE A 169 27.71 -3.44 1.00
CA ILE A 169 26.86 -2.24 1.19
C ILE A 169 26.91 -1.34 -0.05
N SER A 170 28.09 -1.13 -0.65
CA SER A 170 28.22 -0.31 -1.86
C SER A 170 27.43 -0.86 -3.05
N GLN A 171 27.33 -2.17 -3.18
CA GLN A 171 26.49 -2.79 -4.22
C GLN A 171 24.99 -2.62 -3.92
N TYR A 172 24.57 -2.75 -2.67
CA TYR A 172 23.17 -2.49 -2.29
C TYR A 172 22.81 -1.00 -2.34
N MET A 173 23.78 -0.10 -2.29
CA MET A 173 23.51 1.33 -2.50
C MET A 173 23.03 1.64 -3.94
N VAL A 174 23.30 0.78 -4.93
CA VAL A 174 22.81 0.99 -6.30
C VAL A 174 21.29 0.94 -6.37
N PRO A 175 20.61 -0.16 -5.98
CA PRO A 175 19.15 -0.18 -5.95
C PRO A 175 18.56 0.84 -4.94
N ALA A 176 19.25 1.14 -3.83
CA ALA A 176 18.82 2.14 -2.87
C ALA A 176 18.78 3.55 -3.49
N TYR A 177 19.78 3.91 -4.26
CA TYR A 177 19.87 5.19 -4.97
C TYR A 177 18.65 5.42 -5.89
N TYR A 178 18.29 4.41 -6.68
CA TYR A 178 17.14 4.50 -7.57
C TYR A 178 15.80 4.43 -6.83
N TRP A 179 15.69 3.59 -5.79
CA TRP A 179 14.49 3.52 -4.96
C TRP A 179 14.19 4.87 -4.28
N LEU A 180 15.19 5.52 -3.70
CA LEU A 180 15.03 6.81 -3.04
C LEU A 180 14.76 7.95 -4.03
N GLY A 181 15.10 7.77 -5.30
CA GLY A 181 14.88 8.77 -6.34
C GLY A 181 16.03 9.78 -6.46
N TRP A 182 17.22 9.46 -5.95
CA TRP A 182 18.38 10.35 -6.05
C TRP A 182 18.96 10.41 -7.47
N GLY A 183 18.56 9.54 -8.37
CA GLY A 183 19.02 9.43 -9.76
C GLY A 183 18.07 10.01 -10.81
N ILE A 184 17.13 10.86 -10.41
CA ILE A 184 16.11 11.41 -11.31
C ILE A 184 16.39 12.89 -11.53
#